data_bd2463867d729741e99a2321b189ada6
#
_entry.id   bd2463867d729741e99a2321b189ada6
#
_cell.length_a   1.000
_cell.length_b   1.000
_cell.length_c   1.000
_cell.angle_alpha   90.00
_cell.angle_beta   90.00
_cell.angle_gamma   90.00
#
_symmetry.space_group_name_H-M   'P 1'
#
loop_
_entity.id
_entity.type
_entity.pdbx_description
1 polymer ?
#
loop_
_entity_poly.entity_id
_entity_poly.type
_entity_poly.pdbx_seq_one_letter_code
_entity_poly.pdbx_strand_id
1 'polypeptide(L)'
;MRFSKAYIKTLKETPKEAEIASHKLMLRAAMIKKLASGIYAYLPLGYRTIRKIENIVREEMDRAGALELLMPVVQPAELWQESGRWDVMGAEMLRLKDRHERDFVLSPTQEEMITSIVRSDISSYKSLPLNLYHIQTKFRDERRPRFGLMRGREFTMKDGYSFHTSQESLDEEFLNMKDAYTRIFTRCGLKFRPVDADSGNIGGSGSQEFQVLAESGEDEIIYSDGSEYAANIEKAVSELINPPKEELREVELVHTPDCPTIESLAKYLDIPLERTVKALTYKDMGTDEIYMVLIRGDFEVNEVKLKNILNAVEVEMATDEEIEKIGLTKGYIGPYKLPTEIKIVADLSVIEVTNHVVGSHQKDYHYKNVNYGRDYKADTVADIRKVRVGDNCITGGKLHSARGIECGQIFKLGDKYSKAMNATYLDENGKTQYMLMGCYGIGVTRTMAAAIEQNNDENGIIWPVSIAPYIVDVIPANIKNEGQVSLAEKIYNELQAENVDVMLDDRDEKPGFKFKDADLIGFPFKVVVGKRADEGIVEVKIRKTGETLEVSESEVVAKIKELMKLY
;
A
#
# COMPACT_ATOMS: atom_id res chain seq x y z
N MET A 1 30.10 -5.73 -16.83
CA MET A 1 30.28 -6.94 -16.00
C MET A 1 30.25 -8.19 -16.88
N ARG A 2 31.06 -9.23 -16.55
CA ARG A 2 31.00 -10.52 -17.25
C ARG A 2 30.13 -11.51 -16.50
N PHE A 3 29.31 -12.28 -17.20
CA PHE A 3 28.38 -13.22 -16.57
C PHE A 3 29.13 -14.33 -15.80
N SER A 4 30.27 -14.81 -16.35
CA SER A 4 31.14 -15.80 -15.69
C SER A 4 31.72 -15.35 -14.34
N LYS A 5 31.77 -14.03 -14.10
CA LYS A 5 32.27 -13.40 -12.87
C LYS A 5 31.11 -12.93 -11.95
N ALA A 6 29.90 -12.93 -12.44
CA ALA A 6 28.74 -12.49 -11.68
C ALA A 6 28.22 -13.60 -10.77
N TYR A 7 27.82 -13.23 -9.55
CA TYR A 7 27.17 -14.15 -8.62
C TYR A 7 25.69 -14.28 -8.99
N ILE A 8 25.42 -15.00 -10.10
CA ILE A 8 24.08 -15.23 -10.64
C ILE A 8 23.86 -16.74 -10.79
N LYS A 9 22.92 -17.27 -10.01
CA LYS A 9 22.48 -18.68 -10.10
C LYS A 9 20.98 -18.71 -10.27
N THR A 10 20.53 -18.71 -11.51
CA THR A 10 19.12 -18.83 -11.87
C THR A 10 18.56 -20.20 -11.48
N LEU A 11 17.28 -20.25 -11.17
CA LEU A 11 16.57 -21.47 -10.85
C LEU A 11 15.65 -21.85 -12.02
N LYS A 12 15.70 -23.11 -12.44
CA LYS A 12 14.79 -23.64 -13.45
C LYS A 12 13.37 -23.80 -12.90
N GLU A 13 13.27 -24.28 -11.66
CA GLU A 13 12.00 -24.54 -11.01
C GLU A 13 11.62 -23.43 -10.04
N THR A 14 10.33 -23.21 -9.89
CA THR A 14 9.78 -22.27 -8.94
C THR A 14 9.77 -22.87 -7.53
N PRO A 15 10.34 -22.20 -6.51
CA PRO A 15 10.21 -22.63 -5.13
C PRO A 15 8.73 -22.74 -4.71
N LYS A 16 8.39 -23.80 -3.96
CA LYS A 16 7.00 -24.12 -3.58
C LYS A 16 6.30 -23.05 -2.76
N GLU A 17 7.07 -22.28 -2.00
CA GLU A 17 6.57 -21.19 -1.15
C GLU A 17 6.26 -19.89 -1.89
N ALA A 18 6.63 -19.79 -3.16
CA ALA A 18 6.39 -18.58 -3.95
C ALA A 18 5.01 -18.67 -4.65
N GLU A 19 4.14 -17.72 -4.34
CA GLU A 19 2.75 -17.72 -4.82
C GLU A 19 2.55 -16.76 -6.00
N ILE A 20 2.95 -15.49 -5.85
CA ILE A 20 2.76 -14.43 -6.86
C ILE A 20 3.95 -14.31 -7.83
N ALA A 21 3.73 -13.65 -8.96
CA ALA A 21 4.72 -13.56 -10.04
C ALA A 21 6.04 -12.94 -9.60
N SER A 22 6.01 -11.80 -8.90
CA SER A 22 7.22 -11.13 -8.42
C SER A 22 8.04 -12.02 -7.50
N HIS A 23 7.42 -12.71 -6.55
CA HIS A 23 8.12 -13.60 -5.62
C HIS A 23 8.79 -14.77 -6.36
N LYS A 24 8.04 -15.42 -7.29
CA LYS A 24 8.56 -16.50 -8.14
C LYS A 24 9.77 -16.05 -8.96
N LEU A 25 9.63 -14.93 -9.65
CA LEU A 25 10.64 -14.43 -10.57
C LEU A 25 11.88 -13.90 -9.85
N MET A 26 11.74 -13.18 -8.74
CA MET A 26 12.88 -12.70 -7.95
C MET A 26 13.74 -13.85 -7.41
N LEU A 27 13.13 -14.94 -6.94
CA LEU A 27 13.87 -16.12 -6.48
C LEU A 27 14.55 -16.85 -7.67
N ARG A 28 13.84 -17.04 -8.77
CA ARG A 28 14.36 -17.71 -9.95
C ARG A 28 15.47 -16.92 -10.66
N ALA A 29 15.32 -15.62 -10.78
CA ALA A 29 16.29 -14.71 -11.42
C ALA A 29 17.50 -14.36 -10.53
N ALA A 30 17.69 -15.04 -9.40
CA ALA A 30 18.77 -14.76 -8.44
C ALA A 30 18.82 -13.30 -7.98
N MET A 31 17.68 -12.71 -7.66
CA MET A 31 17.59 -11.35 -7.14
C MET A 31 17.54 -11.31 -5.62
N ILE A 32 16.84 -12.27 -5.04
CA ILE A 32 16.70 -12.42 -3.59
C ILE A 32 16.94 -13.86 -3.16
N LYS A 33 17.28 -14.03 -1.88
CA LYS A 33 17.38 -15.34 -1.25
C LYS A 33 16.69 -15.29 0.12
N LYS A 34 15.75 -16.18 0.33
CA LYS A 34 15.04 -16.31 1.62
C LYS A 34 15.99 -16.84 2.69
N LEU A 35 16.05 -16.16 3.83
CA LEU A 35 16.78 -16.58 5.04
C LEU A 35 15.82 -17.06 6.13
N ALA A 36 14.70 -16.34 6.31
CA ALA A 36 13.62 -16.70 7.21
C ALA A 36 12.29 -16.19 6.62
N SER A 37 11.17 -16.50 7.26
CA SER A 37 9.86 -16.01 6.84
C SER A 37 9.84 -14.47 6.89
N GLY A 38 9.61 -13.82 5.74
CA GLY A 38 9.62 -12.37 5.61
C GLY A 38 10.99 -11.69 5.68
N ILE A 39 12.09 -12.46 5.69
CA ILE A 39 13.47 -11.94 5.74
C ILE A 39 14.26 -12.49 4.57
N TYR A 40 14.79 -11.58 3.73
CA TYR A 40 15.49 -11.90 2.49
C TYR A 40 16.85 -11.21 2.40
N ALA A 41 17.83 -11.93 1.88
CA ALA A 41 19.05 -11.30 1.37
C ALA A 41 18.83 -10.80 -0.07
N TYR A 42 19.25 -9.59 -0.36
CA TYR A 42 19.26 -9.04 -1.71
C TYR A 42 20.54 -9.41 -2.40
N LEU A 43 20.44 -10.21 -3.46
CA LEU A 43 21.58 -10.63 -4.26
C LEU A 43 22.00 -9.50 -5.25
N PRO A 44 23.17 -9.60 -5.90
CA PRO A 44 23.71 -8.48 -6.68
C PRO A 44 22.74 -7.87 -7.71
N LEU A 45 21.96 -8.68 -8.43
CA LEU A 45 20.97 -8.16 -9.38
C LEU A 45 19.84 -7.39 -8.68
N GLY A 46 19.24 -7.97 -7.65
CA GLY A 46 18.18 -7.32 -6.89
C GLY A 46 18.65 -6.04 -6.20
N TYR A 47 19.84 -6.07 -5.60
CA TYR A 47 20.39 -4.89 -4.93
C TYR A 47 20.73 -3.75 -5.92
N ARG A 48 21.18 -4.07 -7.15
CA ARG A 48 21.36 -3.04 -8.19
C ARG A 48 20.04 -2.34 -8.53
N THR A 49 18.95 -3.08 -8.67
CA THR A 49 17.62 -2.50 -8.91
C THR A 49 17.18 -1.61 -7.75
N ILE A 50 17.34 -2.08 -6.51
CA ILE A 50 17.03 -1.29 -5.30
C ILE A 50 17.81 0.03 -5.32
N ARG A 51 19.13 -0.01 -5.58
CA ARG A 51 19.97 1.20 -5.67
C ARG A 51 19.53 2.18 -6.76
N LYS A 52 19.03 1.69 -7.89
CA LYS A 52 18.48 2.55 -8.95
C LYS A 52 17.18 3.22 -8.50
N ILE A 53 16.29 2.50 -7.83
CA ILE A 53 15.07 3.07 -7.24
C ILE A 53 15.43 4.12 -6.18
N GLU A 54 16.35 3.81 -5.27
CA GLU A 54 16.85 4.75 -4.27
C GLU A 54 17.42 6.04 -4.90
N ASN A 55 18.16 5.93 -5.99
CA ASN A 55 18.70 7.10 -6.69
C ASN A 55 17.61 7.96 -7.33
N ILE A 56 16.61 7.34 -7.95
CA ILE A 56 15.43 8.07 -8.46
C ILE A 56 14.72 8.81 -7.32
N VAL A 57 14.57 8.14 -6.18
CA VAL A 57 13.96 8.74 -4.98
C VAL A 57 14.78 9.95 -4.51
N ARG A 58 16.12 9.83 -4.37
CA ARG A 58 16.98 10.94 -3.96
C ARG A 58 16.87 12.14 -4.88
N GLU A 59 16.99 11.92 -6.18
CA GLU A 59 16.90 12.98 -7.18
C GLU A 59 15.57 13.76 -7.12
N GLU A 60 14.45 13.07 -6.90
CA GLU A 60 13.15 13.73 -6.82
C GLU A 60 12.89 14.36 -5.45
N MET A 61 13.42 13.79 -4.36
CA MET A 61 13.37 14.41 -3.03
C MET A 61 14.23 15.69 -2.98
N ASP A 62 15.45 15.64 -3.54
CA ASP A 62 16.32 16.82 -3.64
C ASP A 62 15.66 17.92 -4.48
N ARG A 63 15.02 17.55 -5.61
CA ARG A 63 14.24 18.47 -6.45
C ARG A 63 13.08 19.11 -5.69
N ALA A 64 12.45 18.36 -4.79
CA ALA A 64 11.37 18.84 -3.93
C ALA A 64 11.87 19.69 -2.74
N GLY A 65 13.18 19.83 -2.55
CA GLY A 65 13.80 20.64 -1.49
C GLY A 65 13.93 19.92 -0.14
N ALA A 66 13.74 18.60 -0.10
CA ALA A 66 13.94 17.80 1.11
C ALA A 66 15.44 17.46 1.29
N LEU A 67 15.87 17.29 2.54
CA LEU A 67 17.27 17.05 2.90
C LEU A 67 17.46 15.62 3.42
N GLU A 68 18.43 14.88 2.87
CA GLU A 68 18.74 13.52 3.33
C GLU A 68 19.56 13.54 4.62
N LEU A 69 19.15 12.73 5.61
CA LEU A 69 19.92 12.39 6.80
C LEU A 69 19.93 10.86 7.00
N LEU A 70 20.63 10.37 8.00
CA LEU A 70 20.59 8.95 8.36
C LEU A 70 20.36 8.79 9.86
N MET A 71 19.24 8.18 10.24
CA MET A 71 18.87 7.92 11.62
C MET A 71 19.19 6.47 12.01
N PRO A 72 19.39 6.17 13.32
CA PRO A 72 19.64 4.82 13.80
C PRO A 72 18.48 3.85 13.55
N VAL A 73 18.79 2.57 13.32
CA VAL A 73 17.77 1.50 13.26
C VAL A 73 17.30 1.12 14.66
N VAL A 74 18.20 1.11 15.65
CA VAL A 74 17.87 0.82 17.04
C VAL A 74 17.47 2.11 17.74
N GLN A 75 16.29 2.12 18.33
CA GLN A 75 15.69 3.30 18.96
C GLN A 75 15.46 3.07 20.46
N PRO A 76 15.68 4.10 21.30
CA PRO A 76 15.33 4.04 22.73
C PRO A 76 13.82 3.89 22.94
N ALA A 77 13.41 3.06 23.89
CA ALA A 77 12.00 2.86 24.23
C ALA A 77 11.33 4.15 24.74
N GLU A 78 12.08 5.01 25.40
CA GLU A 78 11.61 6.25 26.01
C GLU A 78 10.91 7.17 24.99
N LEU A 79 11.40 7.23 23.75
CA LEU A 79 10.77 8.05 22.69
C LEU A 79 9.37 7.54 22.32
N TRP A 80 9.20 6.23 22.29
CA TRP A 80 7.94 5.57 22.00
C TRP A 80 6.95 5.66 23.17
N GLN A 81 7.47 5.62 24.41
CA GLN A 81 6.67 5.86 25.61
C GLN A 81 6.20 7.31 25.68
N GLU A 82 7.07 8.27 25.33
CA GLU A 82 6.74 9.70 25.27
C GLU A 82 5.64 10.01 24.25
N SER A 83 5.67 9.40 23.07
CA SER A 83 4.61 9.57 22.05
C SER A 83 3.31 8.82 22.39
N GLY A 84 3.33 7.92 23.37
CA GLY A 84 2.22 7.04 23.71
C GLY A 84 2.03 5.86 22.76
N ARG A 85 2.94 5.66 21.78
CA ARG A 85 2.82 4.57 20.79
C ARG A 85 3.46 3.25 21.23
N TRP A 86 4.15 3.23 22.36
CA TRP A 86 4.77 2.01 22.89
C TRP A 86 3.76 0.86 23.00
N ASP A 87 2.57 1.12 23.53
CA ASP A 87 1.52 0.12 23.71
C ASP A 87 0.64 -0.05 22.46
N VAL A 88 0.37 1.05 21.75
CA VAL A 88 -0.49 1.07 20.55
C VAL A 88 0.08 0.22 19.41
N MET A 89 1.41 0.23 19.19
CA MET A 89 2.07 -0.56 18.15
C MET A 89 2.09 -2.07 18.46
N GLY A 90 1.84 -2.45 19.70
CA GLY A 90 1.65 -3.83 20.11
C GLY A 90 2.82 -4.75 19.75
N ALA A 91 2.48 -5.96 19.30
CA ALA A 91 3.44 -7.01 18.97
C ALA A 91 4.14 -6.82 17.61
N GLU A 92 3.66 -5.90 16.76
CA GLU A 92 4.32 -5.58 15.49
C GLU A 92 5.67 -4.88 15.69
N MET A 93 5.85 -4.24 16.84
CA MET A 93 7.10 -3.61 17.25
C MET A 93 8.05 -4.63 17.87
N LEU A 94 9.16 -4.94 17.21
CA LEU A 94 10.18 -5.84 17.79
C LEU A 94 10.97 -5.12 18.87
N ARG A 95 10.71 -5.49 20.13
CA ARG A 95 11.36 -4.96 21.32
C ARG A 95 12.58 -5.80 21.69
N LEU A 96 13.62 -5.15 22.18
CA LEU A 96 14.86 -5.80 22.60
C LEU A 96 15.44 -5.10 23.82
N LYS A 97 16.32 -5.78 24.53
CA LYS A 97 17.08 -5.22 25.65
C LYS A 97 18.57 -5.20 25.33
N ASP A 98 19.24 -4.15 25.77
CA ASP A 98 20.69 -4.12 25.74
C ASP A 98 21.28 -4.92 26.90
N ARG A 99 22.60 -5.01 26.96
CA ARG A 99 23.30 -5.72 28.05
C ARG A 99 23.12 -5.10 29.45
N HIS A 100 22.54 -3.90 29.54
CA HIS A 100 22.21 -3.19 30.77
C HIS A 100 20.72 -3.26 31.11
N GLU A 101 19.96 -4.15 30.43
CA GLU A 101 18.51 -4.35 30.59
C GLU A 101 17.66 -3.12 30.21
N ARG A 102 18.21 -2.18 29.41
CA ARG A 102 17.45 -1.04 28.89
C ARG A 102 16.65 -1.47 27.67
N ASP A 103 15.40 -0.99 27.59
CA ASP A 103 14.50 -1.32 26.50
C ASP A 103 14.81 -0.48 25.23
N PHE A 104 14.81 -1.16 24.11
CA PHE A 104 14.97 -0.60 22.76
C PHE A 104 13.97 -1.25 21.80
N VAL A 105 13.84 -0.67 20.60
CA VAL A 105 13.09 -1.26 19.48
C VAL A 105 13.94 -1.26 18.22
N LEU A 106 13.68 -2.23 17.33
CA LEU A 106 14.08 -2.09 15.93
C LEU A 106 13.03 -1.22 15.22
N SER A 107 13.51 -0.19 14.56
CA SER A 107 12.70 0.84 13.93
C SER A 107 11.62 0.29 13.00
N PRO A 108 10.32 0.38 13.34
CA PRO A 108 9.24 0.15 12.40
C PRO A 108 8.93 1.41 11.56
N THR A 109 9.24 2.58 12.09
CA THR A 109 9.08 3.93 11.52
C THR A 109 9.87 4.93 12.37
N GLN A 110 9.91 6.23 12.04
CA GLN A 110 10.85 7.18 12.65
C GLN A 110 10.21 8.50 13.15
N GLU A 111 8.90 8.59 13.29
CA GLU A 111 8.22 9.82 13.75
C GLU A 111 8.81 10.32 15.07
N GLU A 112 9.00 9.42 16.02
CA GLU A 112 9.55 9.74 17.35
C GLU A 112 11.00 10.21 17.27
N MET A 113 11.82 9.48 16.52
CA MET A 113 13.24 9.80 16.41
C MET A 113 13.47 11.17 15.75
N ILE A 114 12.80 11.42 14.62
CA ILE A 114 12.96 12.70 13.90
C ILE A 114 12.41 13.87 14.71
N THR A 115 11.28 13.68 15.41
CA THR A 115 10.72 14.70 16.30
C THR A 115 11.69 15.03 17.44
N SER A 116 12.35 14.01 17.99
CA SER A 116 13.37 14.22 19.04
C SER A 116 14.59 15.00 18.54
N ILE A 117 15.04 14.76 17.30
CA ILE A 117 16.13 15.49 16.68
C ILE A 117 15.72 16.95 16.46
N VAL A 118 14.59 17.17 15.78
CA VAL A 118 14.16 18.51 15.38
C VAL A 118 13.83 19.39 16.61
N ARG A 119 13.19 18.86 17.65
CA ARG A 119 12.88 19.62 18.86
C ARG A 119 14.11 20.10 19.61
N SER A 120 15.25 19.39 19.48
CA SER A 120 16.51 19.81 20.12
C SER A 120 17.19 20.96 19.39
N ASP A 121 16.96 21.09 18.10
CA ASP A 121 17.71 21.99 17.24
C ASP A 121 16.90 23.23 16.79
N ILE A 122 15.57 23.08 16.65
CA ILE A 122 14.68 24.13 16.15
C ILE A 122 13.93 24.80 17.28
N SER A 123 14.20 26.09 17.48
CA SER A 123 13.54 26.90 18.51
C SER A 123 12.79 28.12 17.95
N SER A 124 12.87 28.41 16.65
CA SER A 124 12.30 29.61 16.03
C SER A 124 11.58 29.27 14.71
N TYR A 125 10.48 30.01 14.47
CA TYR A 125 9.72 29.95 13.21
C TYR A 125 10.59 30.19 11.96
N LYS A 126 11.71 30.95 12.10
CA LYS A 126 12.62 31.28 11.00
C LYS A 126 13.33 30.03 10.39
N SER A 127 13.37 28.92 11.11
CA SER A 127 13.95 27.65 10.65
C SER A 127 12.92 26.70 10.05
N LEU A 128 11.68 27.12 9.92
CA LEU A 128 10.56 26.37 9.36
C LEU A 128 10.04 27.06 8.09
N PRO A 129 9.50 26.35 7.09
CA PRO A 129 9.31 24.88 7.09
C PRO A 129 10.63 24.11 6.88
N LEU A 130 10.64 22.85 7.30
CA LEU A 130 11.76 21.93 7.16
C LEU A 130 11.24 20.57 6.68
N ASN A 131 11.90 19.95 5.68
CA ASN A 131 11.60 18.60 5.24
C ASN A 131 12.88 17.76 5.25
N LEU A 132 12.87 16.68 6.04
CA LEU A 132 13.99 15.75 6.23
C LEU A 132 13.57 14.35 5.84
N TYR A 133 14.45 13.59 5.17
CA TYR A 133 14.15 12.20 4.82
C TYR A 133 15.38 11.31 4.98
N HIS A 134 15.16 10.01 5.06
CA HIS A 134 16.21 9.01 4.92
C HIS A 134 15.74 7.77 4.15
N ILE A 135 16.69 6.97 3.70
CA ILE A 135 16.44 5.65 3.13
C ILE A 135 17.12 4.64 4.04
N GLN A 136 16.32 3.82 4.72
CA GLN A 136 16.80 2.97 5.79
C GLN A 136 16.01 1.67 5.88
N THR A 137 16.64 0.62 6.38
CA THR A 137 15.97 -0.62 6.77
C THR A 137 14.98 -0.38 7.89
N LYS A 138 13.79 -0.94 7.75
CA LYS A 138 12.74 -1.03 8.77
C LYS A 138 12.51 -2.47 9.16
N PHE A 139 12.06 -2.67 10.39
CA PHE A 139 11.65 -3.98 10.87
C PHE A 139 10.25 -3.89 11.49
N ARG A 140 9.33 -4.72 10.98
CA ARG A 140 7.99 -4.93 11.54
C ARG A 140 7.80 -6.42 11.79
N ASP A 141 7.47 -6.82 13.01
CA ASP A 141 7.28 -8.22 13.36
C ASP A 141 5.93 -8.74 12.84
N GLU A 142 5.79 -8.68 11.53
CA GLU A 142 4.59 -9.08 10.80
C GLU A 142 4.19 -10.52 11.17
N ARG A 143 2.98 -10.69 11.63
CA ARG A 143 2.44 -12.00 12.08
C ARG A 143 2.35 -13.00 10.92
N ARG A 144 2.02 -12.55 9.72
CA ARG A 144 1.80 -13.39 8.53
C ARG A 144 2.54 -12.81 7.31
N PRO A 145 3.87 -12.84 7.28
CA PRO A 145 4.62 -12.38 6.12
C PRO A 145 4.30 -13.27 4.92
N ARG A 146 4.03 -12.66 3.77
CA ARG A 146 3.61 -13.35 2.55
C ARG A 146 4.04 -12.60 1.30
N PHE A 147 3.95 -13.26 0.14
CA PHE A 147 4.20 -12.66 -1.17
C PHE A 147 5.60 -12.02 -1.33
N GLY A 148 6.63 -12.63 -0.71
CA GLY A 148 8.02 -12.17 -0.84
C GLY A 148 8.24 -10.79 -0.24
N LEU A 149 8.62 -9.81 -1.08
CA LEU A 149 8.91 -8.45 -0.65
C LEU A 149 7.66 -7.56 -0.53
N MET A 150 6.47 -8.05 -0.88
CA MET A 150 5.23 -7.29 -0.72
C MET A 150 4.88 -7.07 0.76
N ARG A 151 5.01 -8.12 1.56
CA ARG A 151 4.73 -8.10 2.99
C ARG A 151 5.79 -8.88 3.76
N GLY A 152 6.98 -8.30 3.84
CA GLY A 152 8.13 -8.82 4.59
C GLY A 152 8.21 -8.23 5.98
N ARG A 153 9.10 -8.80 6.81
CA ARG A 153 9.40 -8.31 8.18
C ARG A 153 10.53 -7.29 8.18
N GLU A 154 11.54 -7.48 7.33
CA GLU A 154 12.64 -6.57 7.10
C GLU A 154 12.61 -6.05 5.67
N PHE A 155 12.65 -4.73 5.49
CA PHE A 155 12.50 -4.08 4.19
C PHE A 155 13.16 -2.70 4.19
N THR A 156 13.48 -2.18 3.01
CA THR A 156 13.99 -0.82 2.86
C THR A 156 12.84 0.15 2.55
N MET A 157 12.79 1.22 3.33
CA MET A 157 11.83 2.31 3.17
C MET A 157 12.56 3.64 3.04
N LYS A 158 12.08 4.52 2.17
CA LYS A 158 12.31 5.95 2.26
C LYS A 158 11.19 6.52 3.12
N ASP A 159 11.52 7.14 4.20
CA ASP A 159 10.59 7.90 5.02
C ASP A 159 11.08 9.32 5.23
N GLY A 160 10.18 10.28 5.01
CA GLY A 160 10.43 11.70 5.13
C GLY A 160 9.43 12.33 6.08
N TYR A 161 9.83 13.44 6.67
CA TYR A 161 9.08 14.15 7.71
C TYR A 161 9.24 15.64 7.52
N SER A 162 8.12 16.36 7.51
CA SER A 162 8.16 17.81 7.41
C SER A 162 7.61 18.46 8.67
N PHE A 163 8.07 19.70 8.93
CA PHE A 163 7.73 20.49 10.10
C PHE A 163 7.34 21.88 9.65
N HIS A 164 6.22 22.40 10.15
CA HIS A 164 5.57 23.60 9.67
C HIS A 164 5.06 24.48 10.80
N THR A 165 4.87 25.77 10.50
CA THR A 165 4.27 26.76 11.41
C THR A 165 2.76 26.92 11.21
N SER A 166 2.21 26.48 10.07
CA SER A 166 0.79 26.64 9.75
C SER A 166 0.24 25.47 8.95
N GLN A 167 -1.09 25.32 8.92
CA GLN A 167 -1.78 24.30 8.14
C GLN A 167 -1.59 24.53 6.64
N GLU A 168 -1.58 25.76 6.18
CA GLU A 168 -1.37 26.10 4.77
C GLU A 168 0.00 25.63 4.31
N SER A 169 1.05 25.86 5.10
CA SER A 169 2.41 25.39 4.79
C SER A 169 2.49 23.86 4.75
N LEU A 170 1.79 23.16 5.65
CA LEU A 170 1.70 21.69 5.62
C LEU A 170 0.93 21.19 4.39
N ASP A 171 -0.13 21.89 3.98
CA ASP A 171 -0.93 21.55 2.81
C ASP A 171 -0.13 21.74 1.51
N GLU A 172 0.65 22.81 1.41
CA GLU A 172 1.56 23.05 0.28
C GLU A 172 2.62 21.95 0.18
N GLU A 173 3.24 21.56 1.30
CA GLU A 173 4.25 20.50 1.31
C GLU A 173 3.64 19.13 1.00
N PHE A 174 2.43 18.85 1.45
CA PHE A 174 1.70 17.64 1.09
C PHE A 174 1.51 17.52 -0.43
N LEU A 175 1.17 18.61 -1.10
CA LEU A 175 1.03 18.65 -2.57
C LEU A 175 2.40 18.52 -3.26
N ASN A 176 3.44 19.17 -2.74
CA ASN A 176 4.82 19.04 -3.23
C ASN A 176 5.29 17.58 -3.16
N MET A 177 5.02 16.89 -2.05
CA MET A 177 5.35 15.46 -1.90
C MET A 177 4.50 14.56 -2.81
N LYS A 178 3.22 14.88 -3.01
CA LYS A 178 2.38 14.18 -3.99
C LYS A 178 2.97 14.25 -5.39
N ASP A 179 3.43 15.43 -5.81
CA ASP A 179 4.06 15.64 -7.11
C ASP A 179 5.42 14.92 -7.22
N ALA A 180 6.24 14.96 -6.16
CA ALA A 180 7.50 14.23 -6.11
C ALA A 180 7.28 12.72 -6.24
N TYR A 181 6.32 12.15 -5.52
CA TYR A 181 5.98 10.72 -5.59
C TYR A 181 5.44 10.32 -6.96
N THR A 182 4.60 11.19 -7.55
CA THR A 182 4.11 11.00 -8.92
C THR A 182 5.29 10.88 -9.90
N ARG A 183 6.30 11.75 -9.80
CA ARG A 183 7.51 11.67 -10.64
C ARG A 183 8.35 10.42 -10.33
N ILE A 184 8.52 10.05 -9.05
CA ILE A 184 9.27 8.86 -8.64
C ILE A 184 8.68 7.61 -9.29
N PHE A 185 7.38 7.35 -9.10
CA PHE A 185 6.75 6.15 -9.63
C PHE A 185 6.64 6.15 -11.15
N THR A 186 6.44 7.31 -11.77
CA THR A 186 6.49 7.46 -13.23
C THR A 186 7.88 7.12 -13.77
N ARG A 187 8.94 7.64 -13.14
CA ARG A 187 10.34 7.33 -13.52
C ARG A 187 10.70 5.87 -13.29
N CYS A 188 10.10 5.22 -12.30
CA CYS A 188 10.21 3.77 -12.10
C CYS A 188 9.42 2.96 -13.15
N GLY A 189 8.70 3.60 -14.06
CA GLY A 189 7.93 2.95 -15.13
C GLY A 189 6.66 2.26 -14.65
N LEU A 190 6.08 2.72 -13.55
CA LEU A 190 4.89 2.12 -12.94
C LEU A 190 3.60 2.79 -13.41
N LYS A 191 2.55 1.99 -13.54
CA LYS A 191 1.17 2.45 -13.65
C LYS A 191 0.56 2.45 -12.26
N PHE A 192 0.22 3.62 -11.75
CA PHE A 192 -0.26 3.80 -10.39
C PHE A 192 -1.39 4.83 -10.34
N ARG A 193 -2.07 4.87 -9.19
CA ARG A 193 -3.10 5.87 -8.90
C ARG A 193 -2.91 6.36 -7.46
N PRO A 194 -2.81 7.68 -7.23
CA PRO A 194 -2.98 8.24 -5.90
C PRO A 194 -4.44 8.08 -5.47
N VAL A 195 -4.67 7.56 -4.26
CA VAL A 195 -6.01 7.32 -3.71
C VAL A 195 -6.11 7.86 -2.29
N ASP A 196 -7.26 8.36 -1.91
CA ASP A 196 -7.52 8.74 -0.53
C ASP A 196 -7.57 7.50 0.36
N ALA A 197 -6.91 7.56 1.50
CA ALA A 197 -6.70 6.43 2.38
C ALA A 197 -6.94 6.77 3.86
N ASP A 198 -7.14 5.75 4.67
CA ASP A 198 -7.14 5.89 6.12
C ASP A 198 -5.72 6.14 6.64
N SER A 199 -5.62 6.89 7.75
CA SER A 199 -4.31 7.22 8.34
C SER A 199 -3.79 6.13 9.30
N GLY A 200 -4.59 5.15 9.66
CA GLY A 200 -4.24 4.02 10.52
C GLY A 200 -3.59 4.45 11.85
N ASN A 201 -2.65 3.63 12.33
CA ASN A 201 -1.92 3.86 13.59
C ASN A 201 -0.96 5.07 13.54
N ILE A 202 -0.60 5.54 12.34
CA ILE A 202 0.20 6.75 12.17
C ILE A 202 -0.64 7.97 12.58
N GLY A 203 -1.92 8.00 12.15
CA GLY A 203 -2.88 9.05 12.48
C GLY A 203 -2.71 10.30 11.62
N GLY A 204 -3.42 11.37 11.99
CA GLY A 204 -3.46 12.62 11.25
C GLY A 204 -4.81 12.91 10.62
N SER A 205 -4.92 14.04 9.92
CA SER A 205 -6.18 14.54 9.35
C SER A 205 -6.40 14.17 7.88
N GLY A 206 -5.38 13.66 7.18
CA GLY A 206 -5.47 13.29 5.77
C GLY A 206 -4.33 12.41 5.33
N SER A 207 -4.63 11.47 4.43
CA SER A 207 -3.65 10.55 3.87
C SER A 207 -4.00 10.19 2.44
N GLN A 208 -2.97 10.03 1.60
CA GLN A 208 -3.08 9.46 0.25
C GLN A 208 -2.04 8.36 0.04
N GLU A 209 -2.50 7.26 -0.54
CA GLU A 209 -1.65 6.13 -0.96
C GLU A 209 -1.37 6.20 -2.46
N PHE A 210 -0.18 5.78 -2.84
CA PHE A 210 0.21 5.55 -4.24
C PHE A 210 0.08 4.06 -4.52
N GLN A 211 -1.04 3.69 -5.12
CA GLN A 211 -1.41 2.32 -5.40
C GLN A 211 -0.96 1.91 -6.81
N VAL A 212 -0.02 0.99 -6.90
CA VAL A 212 0.43 0.39 -8.15
C VAL A 212 -0.59 -0.65 -8.58
N LEU A 213 -1.18 -0.47 -9.77
CA LEU A 213 -2.28 -1.32 -10.25
C LEU A 213 -1.76 -2.71 -10.64
N ALA A 214 -2.22 -3.75 -9.95
CA ALA A 214 -1.86 -5.14 -10.22
C ALA A 214 -2.95 -6.08 -9.68
N GLU A 215 -3.29 -7.14 -10.43
CA GLU A 215 -4.31 -8.12 -10.02
C GLU A 215 -3.95 -8.86 -8.72
N SER A 216 -2.66 -9.03 -8.46
CA SER A 216 -2.12 -9.62 -7.22
C SER A 216 -2.10 -8.65 -6.03
N GLY A 217 -2.55 -7.40 -6.21
CA GLY A 217 -2.60 -6.39 -5.15
C GLY A 217 -3.50 -6.83 -3.99
N GLU A 218 -3.09 -6.50 -2.76
CA GLU A 218 -3.87 -6.82 -1.56
C GLU A 218 -5.00 -5.83 -1.34
N ASP A 219 -4.83 -4.56 -1.74
CA ASP A 219 -5.80 -3.50 -1.52
C ASP A 219 -6.86 -3.47 -2.62
N GLU A 220 -8.08 -3.15 -2.23
CA GLU A 220 -9.17 -2.84 -3.13
C GLU A 220 -9.31 -1.32 -3.25
N ILE A 221 -9.17 -0.82 -4.47
CA ILE A 221 -9.26 0.60 -4.80
C ILE A 221 -10.59 0.86 -5.47
N ILE A 222 -11.30 1.85 -5.00
CA ILE A 222 -12.55 2.34 -5.59
C ILE A 222 -12.25 3.62 -6.37
N TYR A 223 -12.72 3.70 -7.61
CA TYR A 223 -12.52 4.88 -8.45
C TYR A 223 -13.75 5.16 -9.31
N SER A 224 -13.92 6.42 -9.73
CA SER A 224 -14.99 6.84 -10.63
C SER A 224 -14.56 6.78 -12.10
N ASP A 225 -15.52 6.48 -12.98
CA ASP A 225 -15.36 6.59 -14.43
C ASP A 225 -15.72 8.00 -14.97
N GLY A 226 -16.32 8.84 -14.14
CA GLY A 226 -16.77 10.20 -14.51
C GLY A 226 -16.02 11.34 -13.80
N SER A 227 -15.07 11.05 -12.93
CA SER A 227 -14.29 12.05 -12.18
C SER A 227 -12.91 11.51 -11.75
N GLU A 228 -12.08 12.39 -11.18
CA GLU A 228 -10.78 12.02 -10.60
C GLU A 228 -10.87 11.29 -9.24
N TYR A 229 -12.09 11.02 -8.76
CA TYR A 229 -12.27 10.38 -7.46
C TYR A 229 -11.63 8.99 -7.43
N ALA A 230 -10.79 8.77 -6.42
CA ALA A 230 -10.24 7.46 -6.09
C ALA A 230 -9.93 7.36 -4.59
N ALA A 231 -10.30 6.24 -3.97
CA ALA A 231 -10.07 5.98 -2.56
C ALA A 231 -9.82 4.49 -2.31
N ASN A 232 -9.07 4.16 -1.26
CA ASN A 232 -9.07 2.80 -0.72
C ASN A 232 -10.48 2.46 -0.25
N ILE A 233 -10.91 1.20 -0.43
CA ILE A 233 -12.25 0.71 -0.02
C ILE A 233 -12.58 1.03 1.43
N GLU A 234 -11.56 1.08 2.29
CA GLU A 234 -11.68 1.39 3.71
C GLU A 234 -12.18 2.82 3.97
N LYS A 235 -11.93 3.76 3.04
CA LYS A 235 -12.30 5.17 3.14
C LYS A 235 -13.33 5.59 2.10
N ALA A 236 -13.56 4.78 1.08
CA ALA A 236 -14.41 5.13 -0.05
C ALA A 236 -15.83 5.52 0.37
N VAL A 237 -16.40 6.50 -0.32
CA VAL A 237 -17.77 6.98 -0.14
C VAL A 237 -18.53 6.94 -1.45
N SER A 238 -19.86 6.74 -1.39
CA SER A 238 -20.75 6.78 -2.54
C SER A 238 -21.96 7.67 -2.24
N GLU A 239 -22.65 8.09 -3.29
CA GLU A 239 -23.93 8.77 -3.14
C GLU A 239 -24.93 7.84 -2.43
N LEU A 240 -25.60 8.38 -1.42
CA LEU A 240 -26.66 7.63 -0.71
C LEU A 240 -27.98 7.87 -1.41
N ILE A 241 -28.50 6.83 -2.05
CA ILE A 241 -29.84 6.83 -2.63
C ILE A 241 -30.79 6.19 -1.62
N ASN A 242 -31.74 6.96 -1.13
CA ASN A 242 -32.75 6.48 -0.19
C ASN A 242 -34.04 6.09 -0.91
N PRO A 243 -34.77 5.06 -0.41
CA PRO A 243 -36.09 4.75 -0.93
C PRO A 243 -37.04 5.93 -0.67
N PRO A 244 -38.11 6.07 -1.49
CA PRO A 244 -39.12 7.11 -1.28
C PRO A 244 -39.70 7.06 0.13
N LYS A 245 -39.91 8.25 0.74
CA LYS A 245 -40.56 8.34 2.05
C LYS A 245 -42.03 7.94 1.94
N GLU A 246 -42.49 7.17 2.93
CA GLU A 246 -43.85 6.75 3.05
C GLU A 246 -44.52 7.43 4.24
N GLU A 247 -45.86 7.44 4.27
CA GLU A 247 -46.62 7.81 5.46
C GLU A 247 -46.32 6.85 6.61
N LEU A 248 -46.08 7.41 7.81
CA LEU A 248 -45.71 6.61 8.97
C LEU A 248 -46.89 5.73 9.41
N ARG A 249 -46.59 4.45 9.61
CA ARG A 249 -47.54 3.45 10.07
C ARG A 249 -47.27 3.06 11.52
N GLU A 250 -48.26 2.47 12.19
CA GLU A 250 -48.09 1.93 13.52
C GLU A 250 -47.19 0.70 13.52
N VAL A 251 -46.38 0.57 14.58
CA VAL A 251 -45.45 -0.57 14.73
C VAL A 251 -46.24 -1.86 14.91
N GLU A 252 -45.91 -2.87 14.15
CA GLU A 252 -46.54 -4.20 14.17
C GLU A 252 -45.50 -5.29 14.46
N LEU A 253 -45.81 -6.19 15.41
CA LEU A 253 -45.03 -7.41 15.63
C LEU A 253 -45.52 -8.50 14.69
N VAL A 254 -44.67 -9.04 13.87
CA VAL A 254 -45.02 -10.08 12.87
C VAL A 254 -44.26 -11.36 13.11
N HIS A 255 -44.92 -12.49 12.93
CA HIS A 255 -44.30 -13.82 12.98
C HIS A 255 -43.57 -14.09 11.65
N THR A 256 -42.31 -14.39 11.71
CA THR A 256 -41.38 -14.57 10.57
C THR A 256 -40.56 -15.83 10.81
N PRO A 257 -41.14 -17.01 10.69
CA PRO A 257 -40.49 -18.27 11.02
C PRO A 257 -39.27 -18.51 10.11
N ASP A 258 -38.19 -18.97 10.71
CA ASP A 258 -36.93 -19.32 10.03
C ASP A 258 -36.34 -18.18 9.18
N CYS A 259 -36.48 -16.91 9.62
CA CYS A 259 -35.98 -15.73 8.95
C CYS A 259 -34.87 -15.01 9.77
N PRO A 260 -33.73 -15.65 10.07
CA PRO A 260 -32.68 -15.02 10.87
C PRO A 260 -31.77 -14.09 10.04
N THR A 261 -31.91 -14.06 8.71
CA THR A 261 -31.11 -13.18 7.82
C THR A 261 -32.00 -12.17 7.12
N ILE A 262 -31.39 -11.04 6.73
CA ILE A 262 -32.11 -9.96 6.01
C ILE A 262 -32.71 -10.44 4.70
N GLU A 263 -32.00 -11.31 3.97
CA GLU A 263 -32.45 -11.85 2.70
C GLU A 263 -33.66 -12.78 2.87
N SER A 264 -33.64 -13.66 3.89
CA SER A 264 -34.77 -14.54 4.21
C SER A 264 -35.99 -13.74 4.68
N LEU A 265 -35.74 -12.70 5.50
CA LEU A 265 -36.76 -11.79 6.00
C LEU A 265 -37.44 -10.99 4.90
N ALA A 266 -36.63 -10.34 4.04
CA ALA A 266 -37.14 -9.54 2.92
C ALA A 266 -37.95 -10.39 1.94
N LYS A 267 -37.47 -11.60 1.64
CA LYS A 267 -38.19 -12.57 0.79
C LYS A 267 -39.52 -13.04 1.43
N TYR A 268 -39.53 -13.33 2.74
CA TYR A 268 -40.70 -13.80 3.43
C TYR A 268 -41.81 -12.72 3.49
N LEU A 269 -41.40 -11.46 3.72
CA LEU A 269 -42.30 -10.33 3.80
C LEU A 269 -42.65 -9.68 2.45
N ASP A 270 -42.04 -10.14 1.36
CA ASP A 270 -42.19 -9.58 0.01
C ASP A 270 -41.90 -8.07 -0.02
N ILE A 271 -40.74 -7.67 0.56
CA ILE A 271 -40.27 -6.29 0.61
C ILE A 271 -38.84 -6.17 0.07
N PRO A 272 -38.46 -5.00 -0.46
CA PRO A 272 -37.07 -4.77 -0.88
C PRO A 272 -36.14 -4.69 0.34
N LEU A 273 -34.86 -5.07 0.14
CA LEU A 273 -33.82 -5.05 1.18
C LEU A 273 -33.66 -3.66 1.82
N GLU A 274 -33.85 -2.60 1.05
CA GLU A 274 -33.77 -1.21 1.50
C GLU A 274 -34.84 -0.83 2.55
N ARG A 275 -35.85 -1.65 2.73
CA ARG A 275 -36.88 -1.50 3.77
C ARG A 275 -36.58 -2.27 5.06
N THR A 276 -35.41 -2.88 5.13
CA THR A 276 -34.95 -3.57 6.34
C THR A 276 -33.75 -2.85 6.95
N VAL A 277 -33.53 -3.04 8.25
CA VAL A 277 -32.34 -2.55 8.95
C VAL A 277 -31.68 -3.72 9.67
N LYS A 278 -30.42 -3.95 9.34
CA LYS A 278 -29.54 -4.91 10.05
C LYS A 278 -29.11 -4.28 11.37
N ALA A 279 -29.23 -5.02 12.45
CA ALA A 279 -28.62 -4.70 13.73
C ALA A 279 -27.51 -5.72 14.00
N LEU A 280 -26.27 -5.25 13.98
CA LEU A 280 -25.06 -6.02 14.22
C LEU A 280 -24.46 -5.61 15.57
N THR A 281 -23.76 -6.51 16.23
CA THR A 281 -23.08 -6.21 17.49
C THR A 281 -21.57 -6.26 17.28
N TYR A 282 -20.89 -5.15 17.57
CA TYR A 282 -19.44 -5.02 17.50
C TYR A 282 -18.86 -4.73 18.88
N LYS A 283 -17.73 -5.34 19.17
CA LYS A 283 -16.97 -5.15 20.40
C LYS A 283 -15.73 -4.31 20.11
N ASP A 284 -15.49 -3.29 20.92
CA ASP A 284 -14.22 -2.58 20.98
C ASP A 284 -13.20 -3.43 21.75
N MET A 285 -12.16 -3.88 21.08
CA MET A 285 -11.14 -4.76 21.66
C MET A 285 -10.23 -4.06 22.68
N GLY A 286 -10.27 -2.72 22.74
CA GLY A 286 -9.51 -1.94 23.72
C GLY A 286 -10.25 -1.75 25.04
N THR A 287 -11.59 -1.64 25.00
CA THR A 287 -12.43 -1.33 26.16
C THR A 287 -13.36 -2.47 26.59
N ASP A 288 -13.48 -3.54 25.77
CA ASP A 288 -14.45 -4.63 25.90
C ASP A 288 -15.93 -4.16 25.80
N GLU A 289 -16.18 -2.89 25.41
CA GLU A 289 -17.54 -2.36 25.25
C GLU A 289 -18.18 -2.91 23.97
N ILE A 290 -19.47 -3.31 24.07
CA ILE A 290 -20.26 -3.81 22.93
C ILE A 290 -21.19 -2.72 22.43
N TYR A 291 -21.21 -2.51 21.12
CA TYR A 291 -22.04 -1.54 20.42
C TYR A 291 -23.06 -2.25 19.52
N MET A 292 -24.27 -1.71 19.45
CA MET A 292 -25.21 -2.08 18.39
C MET A 292 -24.99 -1.17 17.19
N VAL A 293 -24.71 -1.77 16.05
CA VAL A 293 -24.45 -1.08 14.79
C VAL A 293 -25.60 -1.30 13.84
N LEU A 294 -26.26 -0.23 13.43
CA LEU A 294 -27.42 -0.26 12.54
C LEU A 294 -27.03 0.18 11.14
N ILE A 295 -27.41 -0.62 10.17
CA ILE A 295 -27.17 -0.32 8.75
C ILE A 295 -28.37 -0.79 7.92
N ARG A 296 -28.69 -0.10 6.82
CA ARG A 296 -29.76 -0.52 5.90
C ARG A 296 -29.48 -1.91 5.33
N GLY A 297 -30.50 -2.73 5.16
CA GLY A 297 -30.39 -4.15 4.87
C GLY A 297 -29.62 -4.53 3.61
N ASP A 298 -29.57 -3.65 2.62
CA ASP A 298 -28.81 -3.85 1.38
C ASP A 298 -27.33 -3.46 1.47
N PHE A 299 -26.88 -2.84 2.58
CA PHE A 299 -25.48 -2.43 2.79
C PHE A 299 -24.73 -3.33 3.76
N GLU A 300 -23.41 -3.18 3.80
CA GLU A 300 -22.49 -3.81 4.73
C GLU A 300 -21.71 -2.75 5.51
N VAL A 301 -21.33 -3.10 6.74
CA VAL A 301 -20.50 -2.23 7.58
C VAL A 301 -19.06 -2.23 7.08
N ASN A 302 -18.47 -1.06 7.02
CA ASN A 302 -17.04 -0.85 6.87
C ASN A 302 -16.41 -0.74 8.26
N GLU A 303 -15.70 -1.78 8.68
CA GLU A 303 -15.14 -1.88 10.03
C GLU A 303 -14.07 -0.81 10.32
N VAL A 304 -13.33 -0.36 9.30
CA VAL A 304 -12.36 0.73 9.45
C VAL A 304 -13.07 2.06 9.75
N LYS A 305 -14.16 2.37 9.03
CA LYS A 305 -14.98 3.55 9.32
C LYS A 305 -15.59 3.46 10.72
N LEU A 306 -16.13 2.30 11.08
CA LEU A 306 -16.72 2.06 12.42
C LEU A 306 -15.67 2.26 13.51
N LYS A 307 -14.51 1.65 13.39
CA LYS A 307 -13.37 1.78 14.29
C LYS A 307 -13.01 3.25 14.52
N ASN A 308 -12.90 4.03 13.44
CA ASN A 308 -12.55 5.46 13.50
C ASN A 308 -13.63 6.29 14.21
N ILE A 309 -14.91 6.01 13.97
CA ILE A 309 -16.03 6.68 14.64
C ILE A 309 -16.06 6.39 16.15
N LEU A 310 -15.69 5.18 16.54
CA LEU A 310 -15.63 4.77 17.94
C LEU A 310 -14.32 5.20 18.64
N ASN A 311 -13.33 5.71 17.90
CA ASN A 311 -11.94 5.92 18.37
C ASN A 311 -11.33 4.64 18.98
N ALA A 312 -11.76 3.47 18.51
CA ALA A 312 -11.28 2.17 18.96
C ALA A 312 -9.94 1.83 18.31
N VAL A 313 -9.13 1.00 18.98
CA VAL A 313 -7.91 0.46 18.39
C VAL A 313 -8.25 -0.61 17.35
N GLU A 314 -9.21 -1.46 17.67
CA GLU A 314 -9.72 -2.54 16.83
C GLU A 314 -11.17 -2.84 17.20
N VAL A 315 -11.98 -3.25 16.23
CA VAL A 315 -13.35 -3.69 16.44
C VAL A 315 -13.53 -5.07 15.84
N GLU A 316 -14.24 -5.94 16.53
CA GLU A 316 -14.61 -7.28 16.06
C GLU A 316 -16.10 -7.51 16.28
N MET A 317 -16.70 -8.40 15.48
CA MET A 317 -18.08 -8.83 15.75
C MET A 317 -18.13 -9.54 17.10
N ALA A 318 -19.08 -9.18 17.95
CA ALA A 318 -19.30 -9.86 19.22
C ALA A 318 -19.65 -11.33 18.99
N THR A 319 -19.12 -12.20 19.85
CA THR A 319 -19.41 -13.65 19.83
C THR A 319 -20.84 -13.95 20.24
N ASP A 320 -21.34 -15.12 19.88
CA ASP A 320 -22.69 -15.56 20.26
C ASP A 320 -22.88 -15.57 21.78
N GLU A 321 -21.85 -15.98 22.53
CA GLU A 321 -21.86 -15.99 24.00
C GLU A 321 -21.95 -14.58 24.59
N GLU A 322 -21.24 -13.61 24.00
CA GLU A 322 -21.30 -12.20 24.42
C GLU A 322 -22.67 -11.59 24.13
N ILE A 323 -23.25 -11.89 22.96
CA ILE A 323 -24.60 -11.46 22.57
C ILE A 323 -25.66 -12.00 23.54
N GLU A 324 -25.63 -13.29 23.86
CA GLU A 324 -26.53 -13.93 24.79
C GLU A 324 -26.39 -13.38 26.22
N LYS A 325 -25.14 -13.14 26.66
CA LYS A 325 -24.82 -12.59 27.99
C LYS A 325 -25.45 -11.22 28.22
N ILE A 326 -25.58 -10.40 27.20
CA ILE A 326 -26.21 -9.08 27.27
C ILE A 326 -27.73 -9.15 27.00
N GLY A 327 -28.30 -10.34 26.86
CA GLY A 327 -29.75 -10.57 26.72
C GLY A 327 -30.29 -10.33 25.31
N LEU A 328 -29.46 -10.35 24.28
CA LEU A 328 -29.86 -10.22 22.88
C LEU A 328 -29.98 -11.60 22.23
N THR A 329 -30.83 -11.72 21.20
CA THR A 329 -31.00 -12.97 20.43
C THR A 329 -30.40 -12.81 19.03
N LYS A 330 -29.32 -13.53 18.75
CA LYS A 330 -28.67 -13.53 17.44
C LYS A 330 -29.69 -13.82 16.31
N GLY A 331 -29.58 -13.07 15.20
CA GLY A 331 -30.51 -13.17 14.06
C GLY A 331 -31.81 -12.39 14.22
N TYR A 332 -32.11 -11.89 15.43
CA TYR A 332 -33.36 -11.17 15.72
C TYR A 332 -33.11 -9.88 16.52
N ILE A 333 -31.90 -9.33 16.45
CA ILE A 333 -31.52 -8.08 17.14
C ILE A 333 -32.15 -6.88 16.45
N GLY A 334 -32.62 -5.89 17.22
CA GLY A 334 -33.14 -4.64 16.68
C GLY A 334 -33.10 -3.50 17.70
N PRO A 335 -33.26 -2.23 17.28
CA PRO A 335 -33.12 -1.06 18.15
C PRO A 335 -34.43 -0.73 18.93
N TYR A 336 -35.52 -1.38 18.62
CA TYR A 336 -36.82 -1.08 19.21
C TYR A 336 -37.13 -2.02 20.39
N LYS A 337 -37.55 -1.44 21.53
CA LYS A 337 -37.83 -2.15 22.79
C LYS A 337 -36.62 -2.99 23.26
N LEU A 338 -35.48 -2.36 23.33
CA LEU A 338 -34.23 -2.99 23.78
C LEU A 338 -34.37 -3.60 25.18
N PRO A 339 -33.97 -4.87 25.36
CA PRO A 339 -34.01 -5.53 26.66
C PRO A 339 -32.88 -5.10 27.60
N THR A 340 -31.86 -4.42 27.08
CA THR A 340 -30.67 -3.98 27.79
C THR A 340 -30.24 -2.60 27.32
N GLU A 341 -29.46 -1.88 28.12
CA GLU A 341 -28.81 -0.66 27.70
C GLU A 341 -27.58 -1.00 26.87
N ILE A 342 -27.53 -0.48 25.66
CA ILE A 342 -26.42 -0.64 24.71
C ILE A 342 -26.29 0.63 23.86
N LYS A 343 -25.06 1.09 23.63
CA LYS A 343 -24.81 2.22 22.74
C LYS A 343 -25.09 1.85 21.28
N ILE A 344 -25.77 2.73 20.57
CA ILE A 344 -26.18 2.53 19.20
C ILE A 344 -25.41 3.45 18.26
N VAL A 345 -24.76 2.87 17.25
CA VAL A 345 -24.19 3.59 16.10
C VAL A 345 -25.07 3.29 14.89
N ALA A 346 -25.58 4.32 14.24
CA ALA A 346 -26.42 4.15 13.04
C ALA A 346 -25.73 4.74 11.80
N ASP A 347 -25.78 3.98 10.71
CA ASP A 347 -25.39 4.50 9.40
C ASP A 347 -26.38 5.55 8.90
N LEU A 348 -25.88 6.53 8.13
CA LEU A 348 -26.71 7.56 7.49
C LEU A 348 -27.85 6.98 6.64
N SER A 349 -27.70 5.77 6.11
CA SER A 349 -28.71 5.08 5.32
C SER A 349 -29.95 4.66 6.13
N VAL A 350 -29.86 4.60 7.46
CA VAL A 350 -30.94 4.17 8.34
C VAL A 350 -31.91 5.30 8.65
N ILE A 351 -31.39 6.52 8.85
CA ILE A 351 -32.18 7.64 9.40
C ILE A 351 -33.27 8.16 8.47
N GLU A 352 -33.14 7.93 7.16
CA GLU A 352 -34.07 8.43 6.15
C GLU A 352 -35.09 7.38 5.68
N VAL A 353 -34.93 6.11 6.10
CA VAL A 353 -35.87 5.02 5.73
C VAL A 353 -37.09 5.05 6.63
N THR A 354 -38.28 5.14 6.04
CA THR A 354 -39.55 5.06 6.75
C THR A 354 -40.10 3.63 6.80
N ASN A 355 -40.80 3.28 7.87
CA ASN A 355 -41.51 2.00 8.02
C ASN A 355 -40.63 0.76 7.83
N HIS A 356 -39.39 0.81 8.32
CA HIS A 356 -38.46 -0.29 8.15
C HIS A 356 -38.74 -1.48 9.09
N VAL A 357 -38.17 -2.62 8.73
CA VAL A 357 -38.32 -3.86 9.50
C VAL A 357 -37.02 -4.11 10.29
N VAL A 358 -37.18 -4.45 11.58
CA VAL A 358 -36.06 -4.72 12.50
C VAL A 358 -36.32 -5.99 13.31
N GLY A 359 -35.31 -6.57 13.92
CA GLY A 359 -35.46 -7.68 14.87
C GLY A 359 -36.26 -7.29 16.11
N SER A 360 -36.88 -8.28 16.73
CA SER A 360 -37.75 -8.10 17.91
C SER A 360 -37.16 -8.66 19.21
N HIS A 361 -35.91 -9.12 19.19
CA HIS A 361 -35.25 -9.88 20.29
C HIS A 361 -35.91 -11.24 20.61
N GLN A 362 -36.90 -11.65 19.82
CA GLN A 362 -37.55 -12.94 19.94
C GLN A 362 -37.29 -13.77 18.67
N LYS A 363 -36.90 -15.01 18.84
CA LYS A 363 -36.75 -15.95 17.73
C LYS A 363 -38.04 -16.01 16.92
N ASP A 364 -37.92 -15.95 15.59
CA ASP A 364 -39.00 -16.03 14.61
C ASP A 364 -39.99 -14.85 14.63
N TYR A 365 -39.59 -13.69 15.19
CA TYR A 365 -40.40 -12.47 15.17
C TYR A 365 -39.59 -11.23 14.79
N HIS A 366 -40.23 -10.30 14.06
CA HIS A 366 -39.71 -9.00 13.71
C HIS A 366 -40.76 -7.90 13.92
N TYR A 367 -40.29 -6.65 14.12
CA TYR A 367 -41.15 -5.48 14.11
C TYR A 367 -41.15 -4.84 12.73
N LYS A 368 -42.35 -4.57 12.16
CA LYS A 368 -42.54 -3.75 10.96
C LYS A 368 -42.90 -2.31 11.36
N ASN A 369 -42.72 -1.40 10.40
CA ASN A 369 -43.10 0.01 10.50
C ASN A 369 -42.37 0.75 11.62
N VAL A 370 -41.18 0.33 11.97
CA VAL A 370 -40.31 1.02 12.92
C VAL A 370 -39.67 2.22 12.23
N ASN A 371 -39.54 3.34 12.93
CA ASN A 371 -39.02 4.59 12.37
C ASN A 371 -37.98 5.23 13.29
N TYR A 372 -36.85 5.62 12.72
CA TYR A 372 -35.85 6.39 13.42
C TYR A 372 -36.41 7.74 13.89
N GLY A 373 -36.04 8.15 15.09
CA GLY A 373 -36.49 9.41 15.70
C GLY A 373 -37.87 9.32 16.41
N ARG A 374 -38.78 8.45 15.94
CA ARG A 374 -40.06 8.16 16.61
C ARG A 374 -39.92 7.03 17.61
N ASP A 375 -39.37 5.88 17.20
CA ASP A 375 -39.42 4.62 17.95
C ASP A 375 -38.07 4.32 18.62
N TYR A 376 -36.98 4.81 18.09
CA TYR A 376 -35.65 4.70 18.67
C TYR A 376 -34.74 5.84 18.18
N LYS A 377 -33.59 5.99 18.84
CA LYS A 377 -32.50 6.94 18.47
C LYS A 377 -31.16 6.24 18.59
N ALA A 378 -30.18 6.72 17.86
CA ALA A 378 -28.79 6.30 18.00
C ALA A 378 -27.98 7.34 18.78
N ASP A 379 -26.97 6.88 19.49
CA ASP A 379 -26.00 7.74 20.19
C ASP A 379 -25.07 8.45 19.19
N THR A 380 -24.73 7.75 18.11
CA THR A 380 -23.90 8.27 17.04
C THR A 380 -24.50 7.94 15.68
N VAL A 381 -24.49 8.91 14.76
CA VAL A 381 -24.93 8.74 13.36
C VAL A 381 -23.78 9.16 12.45
N ALA A 382 -23.32 8.25 11.57
CA ALA A 382 -22.20 8.49 10.67
C ALA A 382 -22.28 7.62 9.39
N ASP A 383 -21.48 7.92 8.38
CA ASP A 383 -21.28 7.02 7.23
C ASP A 383 -20.33 5.89 7.64
N ILE A 384 -20.88 4.71 7.85
CA ILE A 384 -20.14 3.49 8.20
C ILE A 384 -20.35 2.37 7.17
N ARG A 385 -20.95 2.67 6.04
CA ARG A 385 -21.22 1.67 5.01
C ARG A 385 -20.00 1.42 4.11
N LYS A 386 -19.87 0.20 3.66
CA LYS A 386 -19.00 -0.21 2.58
C LYS A 386 -19.63 0.17 1.24
N VAL A 387 -18.88 0.80 0.34
CA VAL A 387 -19.35 1.13 -1.00
C VAL A 387 -19.40 -0.12 -1.88
N ARG A 388 -20.22 -0.08 -2.93
CA ARG A 388 -20.37 -1.17 -3.90
C ARG A 388 -19.95 -0.70 -5.30
N VAL A 389 -19.39 -1.61 -6.08
CA VAL A 389 -19.17 -1.38 -7.52
C VAL A 389 -20.52 -1.11 -8.20
N GLY A 390 -20.58 -0.06 -9.01
CA GLY A 390 -21.79 0.40 -9.66
C GLY A 390 -22.60 1.45 -8.89
N ASP A 391 -22.28 1.74 -7.62
CA ASP A 391 -22.85 2.88 -6.90
C ASP A 391 -22.51 4.19 -7.63
N ASN A 392 -23.32 5.22 -7.43
CA ASN A 392 -23.00 6.56 -7.93
C ASN A 392 -21.86 7.17 -7.11
N CYS A 393 -20.90 7.76 -7.81
CA CYS A 393 -19.87 8.55 -7.17
C CYS A 393 -20.41 9.92 -6.74
N ILE A 394 -20.01 10.39 -5.56
CA ILE A 394 -20.38 11.72 -5.02
C ILE A 394 -19.91 12.90 -5.89
N THR A 395 -18.90 12.68 -6.74
CA THR A 395 -18.33 13.67 -7.67
C THR A 395 -18.70 13.43 -9.13
N GLY A 396 -19.62 12.51 -9.39
CA GLY A 396 -20.09 12.11 -10.73
C GLY A 396 -19.51 10.78 -11.22
N GLY A 397 -20.23 10.14 -12.12
CA GLY A 397 -19.89 8.82 -12.68
C GLY A 397 -20.28 7.65 -11.80
N LYS A 398 -19.85 6.46 -12.19
CA LYS A 398 -20.06 5.20 -11.47
C LYS A 398 -18.77 4.75 -10.79
N LEU A 399 -18.93 4.06 -9.66
CA LEU A 399 -17.81 3.47 -8.92
C LEU A 399 -17.42 2.12 -9.50
N HIS A 400 -16.13 1.96 -9.73
CA HIS A 400 -15.46 0.74 -10.15
C HIS A 400 -14.43 0.32 -9.11
N SER A 401 -13.97 -0.93 -9.17
CA SER A 401 -12.88 -1.40 -8.34
C SER A 401 -11.68 -1.88 -9.16
N ALA A 402 -10.50 -1.79 -8.57
CA ALA A 402 -9.26 -2.37 -9.05
C ALA A 402 -8.46 -2.89 -7.86
N ARG A 403 -7.51 -3.80 -8.13
CA ARG A 403 -6.55 -4.23 -7.12
C ARG A 403 -5.29 -3.41 -7.20
N GLY A 404 -4.73 -3.08 -6.05
CA GLY A 404 -3.55 -2.23 -5.92
C GLY A 404 -2.52 -2.76 -4.93
N ILE A 405 -1.28 -2.33 -5.13
CA ILE A 405 -0.14 -2.54 -4.24
C ILE A 405 0.25 -1.16 -3.72
N GLU A 406 0.10 -0.92 -2.44
CA GLU A 406 0.53 0.32 -1.78
C GLU A 406 2.07 0.41 -1.80
N CYS A 407 2.63 1.24 -2.68
CA CYS A 407 4.07 1.46 -2.76
C CYS A 407 4.54 2.71 -2.03
N GLY A 408 3.67 3.67 -1.78
CA GLY A 408 3.96 4.86 -1.02
C GLY A 408 2.72 5.45 -0.39
N GLN A 409 2.91 6.18 0.70
CA GLN A 409 1.83 6.88 1.41
C GLN A 409 2.33 8.21 1.96
N ILE A 410 1.49 9.22 1.90
CA ILE A 410 1.75 10.57 2.40
C ILE A 410 0.67 10.99 3.40
N PHE A 411 1.07 11.67 4.49
CA PHE A 411 0.20 11.96 5.62
C PHE A 411 0.32 13.42 6.06
N LYS A 412 -0.79 13.98 6.51
CA LYS A 412 -0.86 15.21 7.32
C LYS A 412 -1.04 14.81 8.78
N LEU A 413 0.03 14.82 9.57
CA LEU A 413 0.03 14.35 10.97
C LEU A 413 -0.55 15.39 11.94
N GLY A 414 -0.53 16.69 11.55
CA GLY A 414 -0.86 17.78 12.45
C GLY A 414 0.13 17.90 13.60
N ASP A 415 -0.36 18.19 14.80
CA ASP A 415 0.45 18.35 16.01
C ASP A 415 0.54 17.10 16.91
N LYS A 416 0.07 15.95 16.43
CA LYS A 416 -0.01 14.70 17.22
C LYS A 416 1.30 14.37 17.93
N TYR A 417 2.40 14.29 17.18
CA TYR A 417 3.71 13.91 17.72
C TYR A 417 4.41 15.09 18.40
N SER A 418 4.37 16.27 17.79
CA SER A 418 4.98 17.46 18.35
C SER A 418 4.39 17.84 19.71
N LYS A 419 3.08 17.68 19.88
CA LYS A 419 2.39 17.91 21.14
C LYS A 419 2.75 16.86 22.20
N ALA A 420 2.71 15.58 21.84
CA ALA A 420 3.07 14.49 22.76
C ALA A 420 4.52 14.58 23.24
N MET A 421 5.44 14.96 22.33
CA MET A 421 6.88 15.05 22.58
C MET A 421 7.39 16.46 22.89
N ASN A 422 6.48 17.43 23.09
CA ASN A 422 6.79 18.82 23.37
C ASN A 422 7.77 19.46 22.36
N ALA A 423 7.59 19.17 21.07
CA ALA A 423 8.36 19.79 19.99
C ALA A 423 7.75 21.14 19.61
N THR A 424 8.32 22.21 20.16
CA THR A 424 7.82 23.57 20.06
C THR A 424 8.81 24.54 19.40
N TYR A 425 8.28 25.65 18.92
CA TYR A 425 9.07 26.78 18.42
C TYR A 425 8.46 28.11 18.92
N LEU A 426 9.23 29.19 18.88
CA LEU A 426 8.74 30.52 19.11
C LEU A 426 8.26 31.15 17.81
N ASP A 427 7.01 31.60 17.78
CA ASP A 427 6.45 32.36 16.65
C ASP A 427 7.04 33.79 16.55
N GLU A 428 6.61 34.56 15.58
CA GLU A 428 7.09 35.93 15.34
C GLU A 428 6.77 36.92 16.50
N ASN A 429 5.80 36.54 17.35
CA ASN A 429 5.43 37.31 18.56
C ASN A 429 6.12 36.78 19.83
N GLY A 430 7.02 35.80 19.70
CA GLY A 430 7.70 35.18 20.83
C GLY A 430 6.82 34.20 21.63
N LYS A 431 5.67 33.78 21.09
CA LYS A 431 4.78 32.82 21.72
C LYS A 431 5.17 31.41 21.32
N THR A 432 5.16 30.51 22.30
CA THR A 432 5.41 29.06 22.07
C THR A 432 4.25 28.42 21.33
N GLN A 433 4.58 27.72 20.23
CA GLN A 433 3.65 26.96 19.38
C GLN A 433 4.17 25.53 19.16
N TYR A 434 3.28 24.57 18.94
CA TYR A 434 3.65 23.23 18.49
C TYR A 434 3.86 23.20 16.98
N MET A 435 4.86 22.45 16.51
CA MET A 435 5.10 22.25 15.09
C MET A 435 4.00 21.38 14.47
N LEU A 436 3.54 21.72 13.27
CA LEU A 436 2.69 20.83 12.47
C LEU A 436 3.58 19.92 11.62
N MET A 437 3.24 18.65 11.53
CA MET A 437 4.07 17.64 10.91
C MET A 437 3.38 16.96 9.73
N GLY A 438 4.17 16.59 8.72
CA GLY A 438 3.82 15.65 7.67
C GLY A 438 4.74 14.42 7.71
N CYS A 439 4.26 13.29 7.17
CA CYS A 439 5.04 12.05 7.03
C CYS A 439 4.85 11.48 5.62
N TYR A 440 5.94 10.98 4.99
CA TYR A 440 5.95 10.62 3.58
C TYR A 440 6.79 9.36 3.35
N GLY A 441 6.13 8.20 3.19
CA GLY A 441 6.77 6.89 3.07
C GLY A 441 6.77 6.31 1.65
N ILE A 442 7.86 5.65 1.23
CA ILE A 442 7.95 4.79 0.04
C ILE A 442 8.61 3.47 0.44
N GLY A 443 7.93 2.37 0.18
CA GLY A 443 8.49 1.03 0.28
C GLY A 443 9.41 0.73 -0.92
N VAL A 444 10.70 1.03 -0.81
CA VAL A 444 11.66 0.88 -1.92
C VAL A 444 11.72 -0.55 -2.43
N THR A 445 11.82 -1.52 -1.52
CA THR A 445 11.86 -2.94 -1.86
C THR A 445 10.51 -3.45 -2.38
N ARG A 446 9.40 -2.92 -1.88
CA ARG A 446 8.06 -3.20 -2.38
C ARG A 446 7.87 -2.62 -3.80
N THR A 447 8.42 -1.44 -4.09
CA THR A 447 8.40 -0.83 -5.43
C THR A 447 9.07 -1.72 -6.47
N MET A 448 10.21 -2.38 -6.14
CA MET A 448 10.83 -3.36 -7.01
C MET A 448 9.91 -4.55 -7.30
N ALA A 449 9.27 -5.10 -6.27
CA ALA A 449 8.33 -6.22 -6.42
C ALA A 449 7.10 -5.82 -7.25
N ALA A 450 6.53 -4.64 -7.00
CA ALA A 450 5.39 -4.10 -7.75
C ALA A 450 5.73 -3.88 -9.24
N ALA A 451 6.94 -3.42 -9.54
CA ALA A 451 7.41 -3.28 -10.92
C ALA A 451 7.42 -4.63 -11.66
N ILE A 452 7.82 -5.70 -10.98
CA ILE A 452 7.79 -7.05 -11.55
C ILE A 452 6.35 -7.55 -11.71
N GLU A 453 5.47 -7.31 -10.74
CA GLU A 453 4.05 -7.71 -10.85
C GLU A 453 3.35 -7.10 -12.08
N GLN A 454 3.66 -5.85 -12.40
CA GLN A 454 3.11 -5.19 -13.58
C GLN A 454 3.79 -5.58 -14.89
N ASN A 455 5.06 -6.00 -14.85
CA ASN A 455 5.90 -6.16 -16.02
C ASN A 455 6.60 -7.51 -16.02
N ASN A 456 5.86 -8.54 -16.39
CA ASN A 456 6.36 -9.91 -16.55
C ASN A 456 5.58 -10.67 -17.61
N ASP A 457 6.13 -11.79 -18.06
CA ASP A 457 5.47 -12.80 -18.88
C ASP A 457 5.90 -14.20 -18.45
N GLU A 458 5.51 -15.22 -19.20
CA GLU A 458 5.86 -16.62 -18.98
C GLU A 458 7.37 -16.90 -19.01
N ASN A 459 8.15 -16.06 -19.70
CA ASN A 459 9.60 -16.21 -19.86
C ASN A 459 10.38 -15.55 -18.70
N GLY A 460 9.83 -14.52 -18.08
CA GLY A 460 10.49 -13.81 -16.98
C GLY A 460 10.08 -12.35 -16.80
N ILE A 461 11.01 -11.57 -16.24
CA ILE A 461 10.80 -10.16 -15.93
C ILE A 461 10.89 -9.31 -17.21
N ILE A 462 10.13 -8.22 -17.26
CA ILE A 462 10.21 -7.18 -18.29
C ILE A 462 10.51 -5.85 -17.60
N TRP A 463 11.79 -5.59 -17.32
CA TRP A 463 12.15 -4.38 -16.58
C TRP A 463 11.87 -3.09 -17.35
N PRO A 464 11.32 -2.06 -16.70
CA PRO A 464 11.52 -0.68 -17.12
C PRO A 464 13.03 -0.36 -17.19
N VAL A 465 13.46 0.30 -18.25
CA VAL A 465 14.88 0.58 -18.50
C VAL A 465 15.55 1.31 -17.33
N SER A 466 14.82 2.22 -16.69
CA SER A 466 15.30 3.07 -15.58
C SER A 466 15.74 2.29 -14.34
N ILE A 467 15.12 1.15 -14.06
CA ILE A 467 15.36 0.35 -12.85
C ILE A 467 15.94 -1.05 -13.14
N ALA A 468 16.13 -1.41 -14.41
CA ALA A 468 16.73 -2.68 -14.80
C ALA A 468 18.13 -2.85 -14.16
N PRO A 469 18.48 -4.02 -13.60
CA PRO A 469 19.79 -4.23 -12.97
C PRO A 469 20.95 -4.03 -13.95
N TYR A 470 20.75 -4.49 -15.17
CA TYR A 470 21.55 -4.18 -16.37
C TYR A 470 20.60 -3.92 -17.53
N ILE A 471 21.00 -3.01 -18.41
CA ILE A 471 20.17 -2.58 -19.57
C ILE A 471 20.38 -3.51 -20.76
N VAL A 472 21.62 -3.91 -20.99
CA VAL A 472 22.02 -4.72 -22.15
C VAL A 472 22.72 -5.99 -21.71
N ASP A 473 22.37 -7.12 -22.33
CA ASP A 473 23.16 -8.35 -22.31
C ASP A 473 23.74 -8.60 -23.70
N VAL A 474 25.06 -8.61 -23.82
CA VAL A 474 25.77 -8.92 -25.06
C VAL A 474 26.11 -10.41 -25.07
N ILE A 475 25.57 -11.14 -26.04
CA ILE A 475 25.60 -12.60 -26.07
C ILE A 475 26.29 -13.09 -27.34
N PRO A 476 27.54 -13.54 -27.28
CA PRO A 476 28.15 -14.31 -28.36
C PRO A 476 27.46 -15.68 -28.42
N ALA A 477 26.87 -16.01 -29.58
CA ALA A 477 26.11 -17.27 -29.75
C ALA A 477 27.02 -18.49 -29.62
N ASN A 478 28.30 -18.37 -30.04
CA ASN A 478 29.30 -19.42 -29.92
C ASN A 478 30.63 -18.85 -29.43
N ILE A 479 30.99 -19.13 -28.19
CA ILE A 479 32.26 -18.65 -27.61
C ILE A 479 33.50 -19.31 -28.17
N LYS A 480 33.37 -20.37 -28.99
CA LYS A 480 34.48 -21.02 -29.71
C LYS A 480 34.75 -20.36 -31.07
N ASN A 481 33.89 -19.45 -31.50
CA ASN A 481 34.06 -18.65 -32.69
C ASN A 481 34.74 -17.32 -32.31
N GLU A 482 36.01 -17.18 -32.65
CA GLU A 482 36.84 -16.02 -32.31
C GLU A 482 36.26 -14.70 -32.87
N GLY A 483 35.66 -14.72 -34.07
CA GLY A 483 35.01 -13.55 -34.67
C GLY A 483 33.81 -13.05 -33.84
N GLN A 484 32.93 -13.98 -33.40
CA GLN A 484 31.81 -13.64 -32.55
C GLN A 484 32.25 -13.10 -31.19
N VAL A 485 33.27 -13.72 -30.58
CA VAL A 485 33.79 -13.28 -29.29
C VAL A 485 34.42 -11.89 -29.41
N SER A 486 35.27 -11.67 -30.42
CA SER A 486 35.93 -10.38 -30.65
C SER A 486 34.91 -9.25 -30.87
N LEU A 487 33.88 -9.49 -31.69
CA LEU A 487 32.83 -8.51 -31.93
C LEU A 487 31.99 -8.24 -30.66
N ALA A 488 31.65 -9.29 -29.90
CA ALA A 488 30.94 -9.12 -28.64
C ALA A 488 31.72 -8.32 -27.60
N GLU A 489 33.04 -8.59 -27.49
CA GLU A 489 33.95 -7.82 -26.63
C GLU A 489 34.03 -6.34 -27.05
N LYS A 490 34.12 -6.07 -28.34
CA LYS A 490 34.15 -4.72 -28.89
C LYS A 490 32.88 -3.96 -28.49
N ILE A 491 31.69 -4.52 -28.80
CA ILE A 491 30.39 -3.91 -28.48
C ILE A 491 30.22 -3.70 -26.97
N TYR A 492 30.60 -4.71 -26.15
CA TYR A 492 30.59 -4.59 -24.70
C TYR A 492 31.43 -3.41 -24.21
N ASN A 493 32.65 -3.26 -24.69
CA ASN A 493 33.56 -2.19 -24.30
C ASN A 493 33.03 -0.81 -24.74
N GLU A 494 32.50 -0.70 -25.96
CA GLU A 494 31.92 0.54 -26.50
C GLU A 494 30.69 0.97 -25.67
N LEU A 495 29.75 0.06 -25.35
CA LEU A 495 28.60 0.35 -24.49
C LEU A 495 29.02 0.77 -23.07
N GLN A 496 30.07 0.12 -22.53
CA GLN A 496 30.61 0.46 -21.21
C GLN A 496 31.26 1.85 -21.21
N ALA A 497 31.99 2.21 -22.25
CA ALA A 497 32.61 3.53 -22.40
C ALA A 497 31.55 4.65 -22.46
N GLU A 498 30.35 4.35 -22.96
CA GLU A 498 29.22 5.27 -23.02
C GLU A 498 28.30 5.21 -21.76
N ASN A 499 28.81 4.63 -20.68
CA ASN A 499 28.12 4.48 -19.38
C ASN A 499 26.77 3.72 -19.46
N VAL A 500 26.63 2.81 -20.42
CA VAL A 500 25.49 1.89 -20.46
C VAL A 500 25.75 0.72 -19.50
N ASP A 501 24.77 0.42 -18.64
CA ASP A 501 24.83 -0.76 -17.78
C ASP A 501 24.75 -2.03 -18.61
N VAL A 502 25.91 -2.61 -18.95
CA VAL A 502 26.03 -3.74 -19.86
C VAL A 502 26.62 -4.97 -19.18
N MET A 503 26.12 -6.13 -19.54
CA MET A 503 26.68 -7.44 -19.21
C MET A 503 27.16 -8.14 -20.49
N LEU A 504 28.23 -8.94 -20.38
CA LEU A 504 28.68 -9.84 -21.43
C LEU A 504 28.48 -11.28 -20.97
N ASP A 505 27.71 -12.05 -21.71
CA ASP A 505 27.52 -13.48 -21.41
C ASP A 505 28.61 -14.33 -22.04
N ASP A 506 29.74 -14.36 -21.35
CA ASP A 506 30.95 -15.09 -21.71
C ASP A 506 30.96 -16.57 -21.26
N ARG A 507 29.84 -17.13 -20.86
CA ARG A 507 29.73 -18.53 -20.42
C ARG A 507 29.84 -19.51 -21.61
N ASP A 508 30.50 -20.67 -21.38
CA ASP A 508 30.48 -21.79 -22.35
C ASP A 508 29.15 -22.59 -22.22
N GLU A 509 28.06 -21.94 -22.62
CA GLU A 509 26.72 -22.49 -22.59
C GLU A 509 26.03 -22.40 -23.96
N LYS A 510 25.02 -23.26 -24.20
CA LYS A 510 24.23 -23.19 -25.43
C LYS A 510 23.48 -21.87 -25.54
N PRO A 511 23.35 -21.29 -26.74
CA PRO A 511 22.62 -20.00 -26.92
C PRO A 511 21.23 -19.99 -26.33
N GLY A 512 20.46 -21.08 -26.50
CA GLY A 512 19.11 -21.19 -25.96
C GLY A 512 19.04 -21.16 -24.44
N PHE A 513 20.10 -21.58 -23.73
CA PHE A 513 20.19 -21.47 -22.28
C PHE A 513 20.48 -20.02 -21.86
N LYS A 514 21.45 -19.37 -22.54
CA LYS A 514 21.77 -17.94 -22.32
C LYS A 514 20.55 -17.05 -22.55
N PHE A 515 19.78 -17.29 -23.63
CA PHE A 515 18.58 -16.51 -23.94
C PHE A 515 17.50 -16.66 -22.88
N LYS A 516 17.29 -17.90 -22.37
CA LYS A 516 16.31 -18.14 -21.29
C LYS A 516 16.70 -17.45 -19.98
N ASP A 517 17.98 -17.47 -19.62
CA ASP A 517 18.46 -16.73 -18.45
C ASP A 517 18.29 -15.22 -18.64
N ALA A 518 18.63 -14.69 -19.82
CA ALA A 518 18.49 -13.28 -20.13
C ALA A 518 17.01 -12.83 -20.07
N ASP A 519 16.08 -13.65 -20.58
CA ASP A 519 14.64 -13.34 -20.49
C ASP A 519 14.11 -13.47 -19.05
N LEU A 520 14.56 -14.48 -18.30
CA LEU A 520 14.18 -14.64 -16.89
C LEU A 520 14.64 -13.45 -16.03
N ILE A 521 15.89 -13.00 -16.20
CA ILE A 521 16.46 -11.85 -15.52
C ILE A 521 15.79 -10.55 -16.00
N GLY A 522 15.41 -10.50 -17.28
CA GLY A 522 14.66 -9.41 -17.87
C GLY A 522 15.52 -8.26 -18.40
N PHE A 523 16.68 -8.54 -19.01
CA PHE A 523 17.43 -7.49 -19.67
C PHE A 523 16.59 -6.77 -20.73
N PRO A 524 16.42 -5.44 -20.67
CA PRO A 524 15.65 -4.70 -21.66
C PRO A 524 16.06 -4.96 -23.10
N PHE A 525 17.37 -5.10 -23.33
CA PHE A 525 17.93 -5.36 -24.65
C PHE A 525 18.95 -6.51 -24.63
N LYS A 526 18.86 -7.40 -25.60
CA LYS A 526 19.87 -8.44 -25.87
C LYS A 526 20.56 -8.13 -27.18
N VAL A 527 21.88 -8.00 -27.18
CA VAL A 527 22.71 -7.87 -28.39
C VAL A 527 23.28 -9.23 -28.69
N VAL A 528 22.71 -9.95 -29.66
CA VAL A 528 23.13 -11.29 -30.04
C VAL A 528 24.14 -11.22 -31.20
N VAL A 529 25.36 -11.66 -30.93
CA VAL A 529 26.43 -11.77 -31.94
C VAL A 529 26.40 -13.19 -32.51
N GLY A 530 25.74 -13.32 -33.66
CA GLY A 530 25.40 -14.59 -34.28
C GLY A 530 26.25 -14.90 -35.53
N LYS A 531 25.64 -15.61 -36.48
CA LYS A 531 26.30 -16.11 -37.69
C LYS A 531 26.79 -15.00 -38.63
N ARG A 532 26.20 -13.78 -38.57
CA ARG A 532 26.56 -12.64 -39.41
C ARG A 532 27.60 -11.72 -38.77
N ALA A 533 28.28 -12.20 -37.73
CA ALA A 533 29.37 -11.45 -37.08
C ALA A 533 30.48 -11.04 -38.07
N ASP A 534 30.81 -11.91 -39.02
CA ASP A 534 31.82 -11.63 -40.04
C ASP A 534 31.40 -10.55 -41.03
N GLU A 535 30.10 -10.24 -41.11
CA GLU A 535 29.53 -9.12 -41.89
C GLU A 535 29.39 -7.85 -41.04
N GLY A 536 29.79 -7.89 -39.76
CA GLY A 536 29.61 -6.80 -38.83
C GLY A 536 28.14 -6.54 -38.46
N ILE A 537 27.26 -7.56 -38.57
CA ILE A 537 25.83 -7.43 -38.28
C ILE A 537 25.47 -8.24 -37.03
N VAL A 538 24.73 -7.60 -36.10
CA VAL A 538 24.19 -8.20 -34.87
C VAL A 538 22.68 -8.07 -34.79
N GLU A 539 22.03 -8.90 -33.96
CA GLU A 539 20.62 -8.80 -33.66
C GLU A 539 20.43 -8.09 -32.32
N VAL A 540 19.64 -7.02 -32.29
CA VAL A 540 19.20 -6.34 -31.08
C VAL A 540 17.77 -6.79 -30.81
N LYS A 541 17.56 -7.53 -29.71
CA LYS A 541 16.24 -8.01 -29.29
C LYS A 541 15.70 -7.15 -28.15
N ILE A 542 14.49 -6.63 -28.33
CA ILE A 542 13.80 -5.80 -27.35
C ILE A 542 12.90 -6.69 -26.48
N ARG A 543 13.19 -6.78 -25.19
CA ARG A 543 12.47 -7.67 -24.26
C ARG A 543 10.97 -7.35 -24.16
N LYS A 544 10.62 -6.07 -24.15
CA LYS A 544 9.24 -5.59 -23.95
C LYS A 544 8.32 -5.92 -25.12
N THR A 545 8.80 -5.80 -26.36
CA THR A 545 7.99 -5.99 -27.58
C THR A 545 8.21 -7.35 -28.25
N GLY A 546 9.32 -8.02 -27.92
CA GLY A 546 9.76 -9.24 -28.62
C GLY A 546 10.37 -8.96 -30.00
N GLU A 547 10.46 -7.70 -30.43
CA GLU A 547 11.01 -7.30 -31.72
C GLU A 547 12.50 -7.59 -31.78
N THR A 548 12.96 -7.96 -32.98
CA THR A 548 14.37 -8.18 -33.28
C THR A 548 14.77 -7.27 -34.45
N LEU A 549 15.81 -6.49 -34.22
CA LEU A 549 16.38 -5.57 -35.20
C LEU A 549 17.75 -6.07 -35.65
N GLU A 550 18.03 -6.08 -36.94
CA GLU A 550 19.39 -6.23 -37.45
C GLU A 550 20.09 -4.87 -37.44
N VAL A 551 21.27 -4.80 -36.82
CA VAL A 551 22.00 -3.55 -36.62
C VAL A 551 23.47 -3.77 -37.00
N SER A 552 24.06 -2.81 -37.73
CA SER A 552 25.51 -2.80 -37.99
C SER A 552 26.28 -2.57 -36.69
N GLU A 553 27.44 -3.22 -36.53
CA GLU A 553 28.29 -3.07 -35.36
C GLU A 553 28.62 -1.61 -35.01
N SER A 554 28.78 -0.77 -36.03
CA SER A 554 29.07 0.66 -35.85
C SER A 554 27.87 1.49 -35.34
N GLU A 555 26.66 0.95 -35.43
CA GLU A 555 25.42 1.65 -35.06
C GLU A 555 24.81 1.13 -33.74
N VAL A 556 25.30 0.01 -33.19
CA VAL A 556 24.73 -0.64 -32.01
C VAL A 556 24.58 0.31 -30.82
N VAL A 557 25.65 1.06 -30.52
CA VAL A 557 25.64 1.98 -29.36
C VAL A 557 24.59 3.08 -29.54
N ALA A 558 24.55 3.68 -30.75
CA ALA A 558 23.58 4.73 -31.06
C ALA A 558 22.13 4.18 -30.97
N LYS A 559 21.91 2.96 -31.51
CA LYS A 559 20.60 2.30 -31.49
C LYS A 559 20.15 1.94 -30.07
N ILE A 560 21.02 1.40 -29.23
CA ILE A 560 20.70 1.14 -27.82
C ILE A 560 20.33 2.43 -27.09
N LYS A 561 21.10 3.53 -27.29
CA LYS A 561 20.77 4.83 -26.68
C LYS A 561 19.44 5.40 -27.16
N GLU A 562 19.10 5.21 -28.43
CA GLU A 562 17.77 5.57 -28.96
C GLU A 562 16.67 4.77 -28.27
N LEU A 563 16.81 3.44 -28.21
CA LEU A 563 15.83 2.54 -27.58
C LEU A 563 15.66 2.82 -26.08
N MET A 564 16.73 3.14 -25.35
CA MET A 564 16.67 3.52 -23.93
C MET A 564 15.79 4.76 -23.68
N LYS A 565 15.62 5.64 -24.67
CA LYS A 565 14.74 6.82 -24.56
C LYS A 565 13.27 6.50 -24.86
N LEU A 566 13.02 5.42 -25.59
CA LEU A 566 11.67 5.02 -26.02
C LEU A 566 10.98 4.10 -24.98
N TYR A 567 11.77 3.37 -24.22
CA TYR A 567 11.31 2.35 -23.27
C TYR A 567 11.74 2.62 -21.82
#